data_861b28b60f05f8fc067e04c030fff133
#
_entry.id   861b28b60f05f8fc067e04c030fff133
#
_cell.length_a   1.000
_cell.length_b   1.000
_cell.length_c   1.000
_cell.angle_alpha   90.00
_cell.angle_beta   90.00
_cell.angle_gamma   90.00
#
_symmetry.space_group_name_H-M   'P 1'
#
loop_
_entity.id
_entity.type
_entity.pdbx_description
1 polymer ?
#
loop_
_entity_poly.entity_id
_entity_poly.type
_entity_poly.pdbx_seq_one_letter_code
_entity_poly.pdbx_strand_id
1 'polypeptide(L)'
;MFVGSLEPPPKWWSRLKAPQTIRPRAAPPLAETFSSFVASQADVRAFLQAHADLDLAGVRFPNPLVRGIRFSLATGLHVIAAHQRRHLWQAWRARRTMERERA
;
A
#
# COMPACT_ATOMS: atom_id res chain seq x y z
N MET A 1 4.35 -15.23 -1.42
CA MET A 1 3.65 -15.36 -2.70
C MET A 1 2.69 -14.20 -2.97
N PHE A 2 1.78 -13.92 -2.07
CA PHE A 2 0.86 -12.78 -2.21
C PHE A 2 1.60 -11.43 -2.28
N VAL A 3 2.62 -11.24 -1.45
CA VAL A 3 3.42 -10.00 -1.43
C VAL A 3 4.13 -9.79 -2.77
N GLY A 4 4.67 -10.85 -3.36
CA GLY A 4 5.37 -10.75 -4.64
C GLY A 4 4.49 -10.28 -5.79
N SER A 5 3.18 -10.53 -5.73
CA SER A 5 2.24 -10.06 -6.76
C SER A 5 2.03 -8.55 -6.76
N LEU A 6 2.37 -7.89 -5.66
CA LEU A 6 2.25 -6.44 -5.52
C LEU A 6 3.52 -5.70 -5.95
N GLU A 7 4.64 -6.41 -6.12
CA GLU A 7 5.89 -5.78 -6.54
C GLU A 7 5.82 -5.28 -7.99
N PRO A 8 6.36 -4.08 -8.27
CA PRO A 8 6.37 -3.57 -9.63
C PRO A 8 7.44 -4.24 -10.51
N PRO A 9 7.24 -4.35 -11.84
CA PRO A 9 6.01 -3.99 -12.52
C PRO A 9 4.89 -5.02 -12.24
N PRO A 10 3.62 -4.59 -12.17
CA PRO A 10 2.53 -5.52 -11.87
C PRO A 10 2.35 -6.52 -13.01
N LYS A 11 2.13 -7.78 -12.65
CA LYS A 11 1.78 -8.83 -13.58
C LYS A 11 0.34 -8.61 -14.06
N TRP A 12 0.01 -9.08 -15.27
CA TRP A 12 -1.32 -8.86 -15.84
C TRP A 12 -2.45 -9.33 -14.92
N TRP A 13 -2.27 -10.49 -14.25
CA TRP A 13 -3.28 -11.05 -13.36
C TRP A 13 -3.41 -10.30 -12.02
N SER A 14 -2.45 -9.44 -11.69
CA SER A 14 -2.50 -8.61 -10.48
C SER A 14 -2.96 -7.17 -10.77
N ARG A 15 -3.33 -6.87 -12.02
CA ARG A 15 -3.86 -5.55 -12.42
C ARG A 15 -5.36 -5.48 -12.24
N LEU A 16 -5.82 -5.63 -11.01
CA LEU A 16 -7.23 -5.60 -10.69
C LEU A 16 -7.66 -4.18 -10.30
N LYS A 17 -8.91 -3.85 -10.64
CA LYS A 17 -9.51 -2.61 -10.16
C LYS A 17 -9.74 -2.70 -8.66
N ALA A 18 -9.56 -1.59 -7.95
CA ALA A 18 -9.85 -1.52 -6.54
C ALA A 18 -11.35 -1.80 -6.30
N PRO A 19 -11.69 -2.58 -5.24
CA PRO A 19 -13.09 -2.76 -4.86
C PRO A 19 -13.75 -1.41 -4.57
N GLN A 20 -15.05 -1.32 -4.84
CA GLN A 20 -15.79 -0.07 -4.66
C GLN A 20 -15.73 0.47 -3.24
N THR A 21 -15.64 -0.43 -2.26
CA THR A 21 -15.57 -0.08 -0.84
C THR A 21 -14.31 0.72 -0.46
N ILE A 22 -13.23 0.60 -1.24
CA ILE A 22 -11.95 1.29 -0.99
C ILE A 22 -11.59 2.30 -2.05
N ARG A 23 -12.50 2.56 -3.02
CA ARG A 23 -12.26 3.61 -4.02
C ARG A 23 -12.51 4.98 -3.41
N PRO A 24 -11.64 5.97 -3.70
CA PRO A 24 -11.88 7.34 -3.25
C PRO A 24 -13.19 7.87 -3.85
N ARG A 25 -13.99 8.55 -3.02
CA ARG A 25 -15.23 9.22 -3.48
C ARG A 25 -15.00 10.65 -3.95
N ALA A 26 -13.90 11.24 -3.49
CA ALA A 26 -13.53 12.60 -3.83
C ALA A 26 -12.00 12.71 -3.87
N ALA A 27 -11.50 13.68 -4.62
CA ALA A 27 -10.08 14.00 -4.65
C ALA A 27 -9.84 15.18 -3.70
N PRO A 28 -9.25 14.97 -2.52
CA PRO A 28 -8.91 16.07 -1.61
C PRO A 28 -7.77 16.90 -2.21
N PRO A 29 -7.55 18.14 -1.71
CA PRO A 29 -6.42 18.96 -2.13
C PRO A 29 -5.08 18.21 -1.96
N LEU A 30 -4.16 18.41 -2.89
CA LEU A 30 -2.87 17.71 -2.90
C LEU A 30 -2.08 17.91 -1.60
N ALA A 31 -2.06 19.13 -1.07
CA ALA A 31 -1.35 19.44 0.17
C ALA A 31 -1.91 18.64 1.36
N GLU A 32 -3.23 18.50 1.43
CA GLU A 32 -3.91 17.73 2.47
C GLU A 32 -3.60 16.24 2.33
N THR A 33 -3.65 15.70 1.13
CA THR A 33 -3.29 14.31 0.84
C THR A 33 -1.84 14.04 1.23
N PHE A 34 -0.94 14.93 0.89
CA PHE A 34 0.48 14.80 1.23
C PHE A 34 0.69 14.81 2.75
N SER A 35 0.06 15.73 3.46
CA SER A 35 0.17 15.82 4.92
C SER A 35 -0.36 14.56 5.61
N SER A 36 -1.50 14.04 5.15
CA SER A 36 -2.09 12.81 5.67
C SER A 36 -1.19 11.61 5.42
N PHE A 37 -0.60 11.53 4.25
CA PHE A 37 0.34 10.45 3.92
C PHE A 37 1.57 10.48 4.83
N VAL A 38 2.19 11.64 5.01
CA VAL A 38 3.37 11.79 5.88
C VAL A 38 3.02 11.43 7.32
N ALA A 39 1.87 11.87 7.81
CA ALA A 39 1.40 11.53 9.16
C ALA A 39 1.19 10.02 9.32
N SER A 40 0.59 9.36 8.35
CA SER A 40 0.40 7.90 8.36
C SER A 40 1.73 7.16 8.40
N GLN A 41 2.73 7.60 7.66
CA GLN A 41 4.06 7.00 7.67
C GLN A 41 4.74 7.16 9.04
N ALA A 42 4.58 8.31 9.66
CA ALA A 42 5.11 8.57 11.00
C ALA A 42 4.45 7.66 12.04
N ASP A 43 3.14 7.44 11.94
CA ASP A 43 2.39 6.55 12.82
C ASP A 43 2.87 5.10 12.71
N VAL A 44 3.08 4.60 11.49
CA VAL A 44 3.61 3.25 11.26
C VAL A 44 5.00 3.11 11.86
N ARG A 45 5.87 4.10 11.63
CA ARG A 45 7.22 4.10 12.20
C ARG A 45 7.18 4.08 13.73
N ALA A 46 6.36 4.92 14.33
CA ALA A 46 6.22 4.98 15.79
C ALA A 46 5.74 3.64 16.36
N PHE A 47 4.77 3.02 15.71
CA PHE A 47 4.28 1.69 16.08
C PHE A 47 5.41 0.65 16.04
N LEU A 48 6.17 0.61 14.96
CA LEU A 48 7.26 -0.35 14.79
C LEU A 48 8.36 -0.14 15.84
N GLN A 49 8.69 1.10 16.15
CA GLN A 49 9.70 1.43 17.18
C GLN A 49 9.21 1.04 18.58
N ALA A 50 7.95 1.29 18.89
CA ALA A 50 7.36 0.98 20.19
C ALA A 50 7.21 -0.54 20.42
N HIS A 51 7.10 -1.33 19.36
CA HIS A 51 6.81 -2.76 19.43
C HIS A 51 7.89 -3.62 18.75
N ALA A 52 9.15 -3.16 18.76
CA ALA A 52 10.24 -3.84 18.10
C ALA A 52 10.54 -5.23 18.69
N ASP A 53 10.12 -5.47 19.92
CA ASP A 53 10.30 -6.74 20.63
C ASP A 53 9.14 -7.72 20.44
N LEU A 54 8.06 -7.33 19.76
CA LEU A 54 6.93 -8.20 19.51
C LEU A 54 7.24 -9.28 18.48
N ASP A 55 6.68 -10.46 18.70
CA ASP A 55 6.62 -11.50 17.68
C ASP A 55 5.53 -11.16 16.66
N LEU A 56 5.92 -10.41 15.64
CA LEU A 56 4.98 -9.95 14.61
C LEU A 56 4.40 -11.10 13.79
N ALA A 57 5.11 -12.22 13.68
CA ALA A 57 4.61 -13.40 12.99
C ALA A 57 3.53 -14.12 13.80
N GLY A 58 3.54 -13.98 15.12
CA GLY A 58 2.55 -14.58 16.00
C GLY A 58 1.25 -13.79 16.13
N VAL A 59 1.27 -12.50 15.80
CA VAL A 59 0.07 -11.66 15.83
C VAL A 59 -0.69 -11.83 14.52
N ARG A 60 -1.95 -12.25 14.60
CA ARG A 60 -2.79 -12.51 13.42
C ARG A 60 -4.03 -11.64 13.41
N PHE A 61 -4.46 -11.27 12.22
CA PHE A 61 -5.69 -10.51 12.03
C PHE A 61 -6.44 -11.00 10.79
N PRO A 62 -7.79 -10.82 10.73
CA PRO A 62 -8.56 -11.23 9.56
C PRO A 62 -8.20 -10.36 8.35
N ASN A 63 -8.14 -10.98 7.17
CA ASN A 63 -7.94 -10.27 5.92
C ASN A 63 -9.18 -9.45 5.60
N PRO A 64 -9.08 -8.12 5.43
CA PRO A 64 -10.24 -7.28 5.15
C PRO A 64 -10.82 -7.48 3.75
N LEU A 65 -10.07 -8.08 2.83
CA LEU A 65 -10.50 -8.27 1.44
C LEU A 65 -10.95 -9.70 1.14
N VAL A 66 -10.48 -10.68 1.89
CA VAL A 66 -10.75 -12.10 1.66
C VAL A 66 -11.23 -12.74 2.95
N ARG A 67 -12.51 -13.14 2.98
CA ARG A 67 -13.09 -13.80 4.15
C ARG A 67 -12.42 -15.15 4.43
N GLY A 68 -12.27 -15.46 5.70
CA GLY A 68 -11.74 -16.75 6.17
C GLY A 68 -10.24 -16.87 6.14
N ILE A 69 -9.52 -15.89 5.62
CA ILE A 69 -8.06 -15.86 5.60
C ILE A 69 -7.56 -14.89 6.67
N ARG A 70 -6.60 -15.34 7.45
CA ARG A 70 -5.93 -14.52 8.47
C ARG A 70 -4.48 -14.30 8.08
N PHE A 71 -4.01 -13.06 8.23
CA PHE A 71 -2.61 -12.71 8.02
C PHE A 71 -1.91 -12.52 9.36
N SER A 72 -0.61 -12.84 9.39
CA SER A 72 0.24 -12.35 10.46
C SER A 72 0.49 -10.85 10.28
N LEU A 73 0.79 -10.16 11.38
CA LEU A 73 1.15 -8.74 11.31
C LEU A 73 2.44 -8.54 10.49
N ALA A 74 3.39 -9.46 10.57
CA ALA A 74 4.61 -9.42 9.75
C ALA A 74 4.27 -9.43 8.26
N THR A 75 3.40 -10.33 7.81
CA THR A 75 2.94 -10.38 6.41
C THR A 75 2.22 -9.08 6.03
N GLY A 76 1.36 -8.57 6.90
CA GLY A 76 0.66 -7.31 6.66
C GLY A 76 1.61 -6.14 6.43
N LEU A 77 2.68 -6.04 7.20
CA LEU A 77 3.69 -5.00 7.02
C LEU A 77 4.44 -5.15 5.70
N HIS A 78 4.77 -6.37 5.29
CA HIS A 78 5.36 -6.63 3.98
C HIS A 78 4.41 -6.26 2.84
N VAL A 79 3.12 -6.55 2.98
CA VAL A 79 2.10 -6.16 2.01
C VAL A 79 2.04 -4.64 1.86
N ILE A 80 2.06 -3.90 2.96
CA ILE A 80 2.07 -2.43 2.94
C ILE A 80 3.27 -1.92 2.15
N ALA A 81 4.46 -2.43 2.43
CA ALA A 81 5.69 -1.99 1.76
C ALA A 81 5.65 -2.29 0.26
N ALA A 82 5.25 -3.50 -0.13
CA ALA A 82 5.13 -3.87 -1.54
C ALA A 82 4.08 -3.04 -2.27
N HIS A 83 2.96 -2.78 -1.60
CA HIS A 83 1.87 -1.99 -2.14
C HIS A 83 2.30 -0.53 -2.36
N GLN A 84 3.07 0.04 -1.44
CA GLN A 84 3.63 1.38 -1.61
C GLN A 84 4.59 1.46 -2.79
N ARG A 85 5.46 0.46 -2.95
CA ARG A 85 6.36 0.40 -4.10
C ARG A 85 5.59 0.35 -5.42
N ARG A 86 4.50 -0.42 -5.46
CA ARG A 86 3.63 -0.50 -6.63
C ARG A 86 3.03 0.87 -6.97
N HIS A 87 2.53 1.60 -5.97
CA HIS A 87 1.95 2.93 -6.19
C HIS A 87 3.00 3.96 -6.60
N LEU A 88 4.20 3.90 -6.04
CA LEU A 88 5.31 4.76 -6.48
C LEU A 88 5.67 4.50 -7.94
N TRP A 89 5.69 3.24 -8.34
CA TRP A 89 5.92 2.88 -9.75
C TRP A 89 4.82 3.43 -10.67
N GLN A 90 3.56 3.35 -10.24
CA GLN A 90 2.43 3.91 -10.99
C GLN A 90 2.54 5.43 -11.11
N ALA A 91 2.88 6.12 -10.03
CA ALA A 91 3.07 7.56 -10.01
C ALA A 91 4.22 7.98 -10.93
N TRP A 92 5.30 7.23 -10.91
CA TRP A 92 6.44 7.46 -11.80
C TRP A 92 6.07 7.32 -13.27
N ARG A 93 5.30 6.30 -13.61
CA ARG A 93 4.78 6.11 -14.97
C ARG A 93 3.89 7.26 -15.40
N ALA A 94 2.99 7.69 -14.54
CA ALA A 94 2.10 8.81 -14.82
C ALA A 94 2.90 10.08 -15.12
N ARG A 95 3.91 10.37 -14.31
CA ARG A 95 4.81 11.49 -14.51
C ARG A 95 5.53 11.42 -15.86
N ARG A 96 6.08 10.27 -16.20
CA ARG A 96 6.76 10.07 -17.50
C ARG A 96 5.83 10.29 -18.68
N THR A 97 4.60 9.82 -18.58
CA THR A 97 3.59 10.01 -19.62
C THR A 97 3.29 11.49 -19.81
N MET A 98 3.12 12.24 -18.71
CA MET A 98 2.88 13.68 -18.76
C MET A 98 4.07 14.43 -19.38
N GLU A 99 5.27 14.07 -19.05
CA GLU A 99 6.49 14.67 -19.60
C GLU A 99 6.58 14.46 -21.12
N ARG A 100 6.22 13.26 -21.60
CA ARG A 100 6.19 12.96 -23.04
C ARG A 100 5.12 13.75 -23.78
N GLU A 101 3.96 13.95 -23.19
CA GLU A 101 2.88 14.72 -23.80
C GLU A 101 3.19 16.21 -23.88
N ARG A 102 4.07 16.72 -23.01
CA ARG A 102 4.52 18.13 -23.02
C ARG A 102 5.67 18.38 -23.97
N ALA A 103 6.36 17.35 -24.43
CA ALA A 103 7.53 17.49 -25.31
C ALA A 103 7.16 17.84 -26.75
#